data_7a9468b0d2a45e4b70e45475c2f03d0e
#
_entry.id   7a9468b0d2a45e4b70e45475c2f03d0e
#
_cell.length_a   1.000
_cell.length_b   1.000
_cell.length_c   1.000
_cell.angle_alpha   90.00
_cell.angle_beta   90.00
_cell.angle_gamma   90.00
#
_symmetry.space_group_name_H-M   'P 1'
#
loop_
_entity.id
_entity.type
_entity.pdbx_description
1 polymer ?
#
loop_
_entity_poly.entity_id
_entity_poly.type
_entity_poly.pdbx_seq_one_letter_code
_entity_poly.pdbx_strand_id
1 'polypeptide(L)'
;MEKFEIPLPTGGIISGRLSFPTTPRMPINLPLIVCIPGGSYDAEYFDVDEDYSISSSSAWAGIPTIALTRPGYGSSTPAPIDDTDQNITYGQVQGKFLNSTILPALWQEFGSRTGATAIVLLSHSIGAMISTIVAGSYTGCEGYPLAGLITSGIGTELAEGPQKAMLHLLEEATGSIQFEITPKDAIMLQVPMQNLTDQKMCRHTNHLNRPVPPGELHDINTSWLGYWRTYSDRITIPVMHGLSEFDGLWTCSPKILEEYKAAFPASPKVTSEMILQAPHCIELSLQSKAWYMKCCAFALECVRWHVLLSESAPMSVRPGSGERGTEEGLSQKGITTLVYSTTKVEEAGL
;
A
#
# COMPACT_ATOMS: atom_id res chain seq x y z
N MET A 1 2.09 -16.03 -9.84
CA MET A 1 3.20 -15.05 -9.95
C MET A 1 4.56 -15.78 -9.86
N GLU A 2 5.61 -15.23 -10.47
CA GLU A 2 6.99 -15.80 -10.45
C GLU A 2 7.73 -15.32 -9.20
N LYS A 3 8.57 -16.21 -8.62
CA LYS A 3 9.43 -15.82 -7.49
C LYS A 3 10.62 -14.98 -7.98
N PHE A 4 11.02 -13.99 -7.17
CA PHE A 4 12.25 -13.23 -7.39
C PHE A 4 13.04 -13.05 -6.09
N GLU A 5 14.32 -12.82 -6.24
CA GLU A 5 15.24 -12.33 -5.21
C GLU A 5 16.18 -11.32 -5.85
N ILE A 6 16.36 -10.17 -5.21
CA ILE A 6 17.31 -9.15 -5.65
C ILE A 6 18.24 -8.76 -4.51
N PRO A 7 19.52 -8.48 -4.80
CA PRO A 7 20.45 -7.98 -3.81
C PRO A 7 20.07 -6.53 -3.43
N LEU A 8 20.29 -6.19 -2.17
CA LEU A 8 20.10 -4.82 -1.68
C LEU A 8 21.45 -4.08 -1.65
N PRO A 9 21.45 -2.74 -1.91
CA PRO A 9 22.68 -1.93 -1.87
C PRO A 9 23.37 -1.94 -0.49
N THR A 10 22.61 -2.15 0.57
CA THR A 10 23.10 -2.24 1.96
C THR A 10 23.61 -3.62 2.35
N GLY A 11 23.61 -4.58 1.42
CA GLY A 11 23.85 -5.99 1.67
C GLY A 11 22.56 -6.75 1.98
N GLY A 12 22.63 -8.08 1.82
CA GLY A 12 21.46 -8.95 1.92
C GLY A 12 20.59 -8.96 0.68
N ILE A 13 19.40 -9.53 0.80
CA ILE A 13 18.45 -9.73 -0.31
C ILE A 13 17.05 -9.31 0.10
N ILE A 14 16.24 -8.95 -0.89
CA ILE A 14 14.79 -8.84 -0.78
C ILE A 14 14.15 -9.81 -1.75
N SER A 15 13.12 -10.52 -1.32
CA SER A 15 12.42 -11.54 -2.08
C SER A 15 10.94 -11.22 -2.22
N GLY A 16 10.28 -11.93 -3.14
CA GLY A 16 8.86 -11.78 -3.38
C GLY A 16 8.37 -12.56 -4.58
N ARG A 17 7.23 -12.13 -5.08
CA ARG A 17 6.60 -12.65 -6.30
C ARG A 17 6.28 -11.51 -7.26
N LEU A 18 6.39 -11.73 -8.56
CA LEU A 18 6.08 -10.73 -9.57
C LEU A 18 5.18 -11.31 -10.67
N SER A 19 4.41 -10.41 -11.29
CA SER A 19 3.64 -10.71 -12.49
C SER A 19 3.71 -9.50 -13.41
N PHE A 20 4.30 -9.68 -14.59
CA PHE A 20 4.43 -8.65 -15.61
C PHE A 20 3.64 -9.08 -16.85
N PRO A 21 2.43 -8.51 -17.05
CA PRO A 21 1.59 -8.87 -18.19
C PRO A 21 2.27 -8.52 -19.51
N THR A 22 2.20 -9.44 -20.47
CA THR A 22 2.74 -9.25 -21.84
C THR A 22 1.72 -8.69 -22.81
N THR A 23 0.85 -7.79 -22.36
CA THR A 23 -0.25 -7.28 -23.19
C THR A 23 0.28 -6.35 -24.29
N PRO A 24 -0.12 -6.52 -25.59
CA PRO A 24 0.41 -5.72 -26.72
C PRO A 24 0.02 -4.23 -26.69
N ARG A 25 -0.94 -3.83 -25.88
CA ARG A 25 -1.36 -2.44 -25.68
C ARG A 25 -1.17 -2.06 -24.21
N MET A 26 -0.02 -1.50 -23.93
CA MET A 26 0.24 -0.89 -22.64
C MET A 26 -0.58 0.40 -22.52
N PRO A 27 -1.35 0.63 -21.44
CA PRO A 27 -1.89 1.93 -21.15
C PRO A 27 -0.75 2.96 -21.07
N ILE A 28 -1.02 4.19 -21.52
CA ILE A 28 -0.12 5.31 -21.25
C ILE A 28 -0.20 5.58 -19.75
N ASN A 29 0.95 5.66 -19.08
CA ASN A 29 1.05 5.86 -17.63
C ASN A 29 0.57 4.64 -16.82
N LEU A 30 1.39 3.61 -16.73
CA LEU A 30 1.14 2.41 -15.94
C LEU A 30 1.65 2.55 -14.50
N PRO A 31 0.87 2.12 -13.49
CA PRO A 31 1.40 1.88 -12.15
C PRO A 31 2.24 0.59 -12.11
N LEU A 32 3.26 0.57 -11.26
CA LEU A 32 3.79 -0.65 -10.67
C LEU A 32 3.13 -0.83 -9.31
N ILE A 33 2.23 -1.79 -9.17
CA ILE A 33 1.62 -2.08 -7.87
C ILE A 33 2.61 -2.91 -7.05
N VAL A 34 3.01 -2.38 -5.88
CA VAL A 34 3.83 -3.10 -4.90
C VAL A 34 2.96 -3.45 -3.71
N CYS A 35 2.76 -4.77 -3.50
CA CYS A 35 1.89 -5.32 -2.47
C CYS A 35 2.69 -5.64 -1.21
N ILE A 36 2.24 -5.14 -0.06
CA ILE A 36 2.90 -5.28 1.25
C ILE A 36 1.97 -6.06 2.19
N PRO A 37 2.28 -7.33 2.51
CA PRO A 37 1.41 -8.16 3.34
C PRO A 37 1.43 -7.77 4.83
N GLY A 38 0.42 -8.25 5.55
CA GLY A 38 0.28 -8.09 6.99
C GLY A 38 1.19 -9.00 7.81
N GLY A 39 1.01 -8.96 9.13
CA GLY A 39 1.69 -9.85 10.06
C GLY A 39 1.36 -11.31 9.81
N SER A 40 2.31 -12.19 9.99
CA SER A 40 2.24 -13.63 9.74
C SER A 40 1.98 -14.04 8.27
N TYR A 41 2.21 -13.14 7.32
CA TYR A 41 2.09 -13.40 5.89
C TYR A 41 3.34 -12.93 5.13
N ASP A 42 3.65 -13.63 4.04
CA ASP A 42 4.67 -13.24 3.06
C ASP A 42 4.00 -12.89 1.70
N ALA A 43 4.79 -12.84 0.64
CA ALA A 43 4.30 -12.50 -0.71
C ALA A 43 3.19 -13.42 -1.22
N GLU A 44 3.07 -14.64 -0.68
CA GLU A 44 2.03 -15.60 -1.09
C GLU A 44 0.62 -15.15 -0.68
N TYR A 45 0.49 -14.24 0.30
CA TYR A 45 -0.79 -13.63 0.67
C TYR A 45 -1.54 -13.00 -0.51
N PHE A 46 -0.81 -12.39 -1.45
CA PHE A 46 -1.39 -11.76 -2.64
C PHE A 46 -1.43 -12.69 -3.86
N ASP A 47 -1.02 -13.94 -3.72
CA ASP A 47 -0.92 -14.91 -4.82
C ASP A 47 -1.13 -16.35 -4.33
N VAL A 48 -2.27 -16.62 -3.71
CA VAL A 48 -2.55 -17.92 -3.09
C VAL A 48 -2.85 -18.99 -4.16
N ASP A 49 -3.80 -18.68 -5.04
CA ASP A 49 -4.18 -19.51 -6.20
C ASP A 49 -4.81 -18.63 -7.31
N GLU A 50 -5.33 -19.23 -8.37
CA GLU A 50 -5.93 -18.50 -9.51
C GLU A 50 -7.13 -17.62 -9.13
N ASP A 51 -7.88 -17.98 -8.08
CA ASP A 51 -9.04 -17.24 -7.61
C ASP A 51 -8.66 -16.13 -6.64
N TYR A 52 -7.56 -16.30 -5.90
CA TYR A 52 -7.09 -15.42 -4.83
C TYR A 52 -5.70 -14.85 -5.14
N SER A 53 -5.54 -14.35 -6.36
CA SER A 53 -4.33 -13.68 -6.80
C SER A 53 -4.62 -12.30 -7.37
N ILE A 54 -3.87 -11.30 -6.94
CA ILE A 54 -3.91 -9.96 -7.56
C ILE A 54 -3.51 -10.03 -9.03
N SER A 55 -2.61 -10.96 -9.40
CA SER A 55 -2.13 -11.07 -10.78
C SER A 55 -3.25 -11.37 -11.77
N SER A 56 -4.30 -12.10 -11.36
CA SER A 56 -5.48 -12.36 -12.19
C SER A 56 -6.23 -11.08 -12.56
N SER A 57 -6.37 -10.14 -11.61
CA SER A 57 -7.04 -8.85 -11.84
C SER A 57 -6.13 -7.85 -12.55
N SER A 58 -4.87 -7.76 -12.14
CA SER A 58 -3.90 -6.81 -12.70
C SER A 58 -3.49 -7.14 -14.13
N ALA A 59 -3.39 -8.44 -14.47
CA ALA A 59 -3.09 -8.89 -15.82
C ALA A 59 -4.17 -8.47 -16.83
N TRP A 60 -5.45 -8.53 -16.42
CA TRP A 60 -6.55 -8.04 -17.25
C TRP A 60 -6.43 -6.55 -17.57
N ALA A 61 -5.95 -5.74 -16.61
CA ALA A 61 -5.70 -4.31 -16.77
C ALA A 61 -4.33 -3.98 -17.39
N GLY A 62 -3.48 -4.99 -17.65
CA GLY A 62 -2.11 -4.79 -18.13
C GLY A 62 -1.17 -4.21 -17.08
N ILE A 63 -1.49 -4.29 -15.79
CA ILE A 63 -0.75 -3.67 -14.69
C ILE A 63 0.30 -4.64 -14.14
N PRO A 64 1.61 -4.27 -14.14
CA PRO A 64 2.64 -5.04 -13.46
C PRO A 64 2.48 -4.98 -11.94
N THR A 65 2.68 -6.12 -11.29
CA THR A 65 2.54 -6.26 -9.84
C THR A 65 3.74 -6.99 -9.22
N ILE A 66 4.12 -6.55 -8.03
CA ILE A 66 5.12 -7.19 -7.17
C ILE A 66 4.46 -7.41 -5.80
N ALA A 67 4.43 -8.65 -5.32
CA ALA A 67 4.09 -8.98 -3.94
C ALA A 67 5.39 -9.20 -3.16
N LEU A 68 5.59 -8.42 -2.10
CA LEU A 68 6.84 -8.39 -1.35
C LEU A 68 6.79 -9.39 -0.17
N THR A 69 7.85 -10.15 -0.01
CA THR A 69 8.15 -10.80 1.27
C THR A 69 8.87 -9.78 2.14
N ARG A 70 8.20 -9.26 3.18
CA ARG A 70 8.75 -8.17 4.00
C ARG A 70 10.06 -8.56 4.69
N PRO A 71 10.92 -7.58 5.05
CA PRO A 71 12.15 -7.83 5.81
C PRO A 71 11.89 -8.66 7.07
N GLY A 72 12.69 -9.69 7.28
CA GLY A 72 12.53 -10.62 8.41
C GLY A 72 11.57 -11.79 8.15
N TYR A 73 10.95 -11.85 6.97
CA TYR A 73 10.14 -12.99 6.53
C TYR A 73 10.83 -13.75 5.40
N GLY A 74 10.62 -15.07 5.36
CA GLY A 74 11.16 -15.94 4.31
C GLY A 74 12.66 -15.78 4.09
N SER A 75 13.09 -15.54 2.85
CA SER A 75 14.49 -15.29 2.49
C SER A 75 14.87 -13.81 2.55
N SER A 76 13.93 -12.89 2.83
CA SER A 76 14.24 -11.46 2.91
C SER A 76 15.04 -11.12 4.15
N THR A 77 16.17 -10.44 3.94
CA THR A 77 17.04 -10.00 5.04
C THR A 77 16.28 -9.06 5.99
N PRO A 78 16.39 -9.24 7.31
CA PRO A 78 15.78 -8.35 8.29
C PRO A 78 16.22 -6.89 8.10
N ALA A 79 15.33 -5.95 8.41
CA ALA A 79 15.70 -4.54 8.46
C ALA A 79 16.79 -4.32 9.53
N PRO A 80 17.81 -3.49 9.22
CA PRO A 80 18.85 -3.18 10.21
C PRO A 80 18.24 -2.42 11.39
N ILE A 81 18.48 -2.91 12.60
CA ILE A 81 18.07 -2.24 13.82
C ILE A 81 19.18 -1.24 14.17
N ASP A 82 18.81 0.01 14.36
CA ASP A 82 19.69 1.04 14.89
C ASP A 82 19.52 1.08 16.42
N ASP A 83 20.39 0.40 17.15
CA ASP A 83 20.35 0.34 18.62
C ASP A 83 20.62 1.70 19.30
N THR A 84 20.98 2.73 18.51
CA THR A 84 21.28 4.07 19.05
C THR A 84 20.03 4.91 19.28
N ASP A 85 18.89 4.60 18.63
CA ASP A 85 17.62 5.29 18.84
C ASP A 85 16.59 4.37 19.50
N GLN A 86 16.59 4.38 20.84
CA GLN A 86 15.65 3.58 21.65
C GLN A 86 14.18 4.04 21.53
N ASN A 87 13.91 5.17 20.87
CA ASN A 87 12.55 5.70 20.71
C ASN A 87 11.90 5.32 19.39
N ILE A 88 12.66 4.71 18.47
CA ILE A 88 12.11 4.28 17.17
C ILE A 88 11.36 2.95 17.32
N THR A 89 10.13 2.89 16.83
CA THR A 89 9.34 1.65 16.88
C THR A 89 9.73 0.68 15.78
N TYR A 90 9.33 -0.58 15.92
CA TYR A 90 9.57 -1.60 14.90
C TYR A 90 9.00 -1.21 13.53
N GLY A 91 7.76 -0.72 13.48
CA GLY A 91 7.13 -0.27 12.24
C GLY A 91 7.86 0.90 11.59
N GLN A 92 8.39 1.83 12.41
CA GLN A 92 9.19 2.95 11.90
C GLN A 92 10.52 2.49 11.29
N VAL A 93 11.20 1.51 11.88
CA VAL A 93 12.40 0.89 11.30
C VAL A 93 12.07 0.23 9.96
N GLN A 94 11.00 -0.56 9.91
CA GLN A 94 10.55 -1.22 8.69
C GLN A 94 10.16 -0.20 7.60
N GLY A 95 9.40 0.84 7.95
CA GLY A 95 9.00 1.90 7.04
C GLY A 95 10.18 2.67 6.47
N LYS A 96 11.15 3.04 7.32
CA LYS A 96 12.39 3.72 6.91
C LYS A 96 13.19 2.85 5.93
N PHE A 97 13.36 1.57 6.24
CA PHE A 97 14.11 0.64 5.39
C PHE A 97 13.40 0.38 4.04
N LEU A 98 12.08 0.24 4.07
CA LEU A 98 11.28 0.10 2.86
C LEU A 98 11.40 1.35 1.97
N ASN A 99 11.29 2.55 2.55
CA ASN A 99 11.34 3.83 1.83
C ASN A 99 12.72 4.11 1.23
N SER A 100 13.79 3.94 2.03
CA SER A 100 15.14 4.37 1.63
C SER A 100 15.95 3.31 0.87
N THR A 101 15.56 2.04 0.92
CA THR A 101 16.39 0.95 0.38
C THR A 101 15.62 0.02 -0.54
N ILE A 102 14.47 -0.51 -0.08
CA ILE A 102 13.78 -1.58 -0.83
C ILE A 102 13.03 -1.02 -2.04
N LEU A 103 12.20 0.02 -1.87
CA LEU A 103 11.44 0.59 -2.98
C LEU A 103 12.35 1.20 -4.06
N PRO A 104 13.45 1.91 -3.72
CA PRO A 104 14.45 2.30 -4.72
C PRO A 104 15.05 1.11 -5.48
N ALA A 105 15.42 0.02 -4.77
CA ALA A 105 15.98 -1.18 -5.41
C ALA A 105 14.97 -1.87 -6.35
N LEU A 106 13.71 -2.01 -5.92
CA LEU A 106 12.62 -2.53 -6.77
C LEU A 106 12.38 -1.65 -7.99
N TRP A 107 12.41 -0.33 -7.83
CA TRP A 107 12.22 0.62 -8.93
C TRP A 107 13.37 0.57 -9.92
N GLN A 108 14.59 0.52 -9.44
CA GLN A 108 15.79 0.39 -10.28
C GLN A 108 15.78 -0.89 -11.10
N GLU A 109 15.39 -2.01 -10.49
CA GLU A 109 15.38 -3.31 -11.16
C GLU A 109 14.19 -3.47 -12.11
N PHE A 110 12.99 -3.04 -11.72
CA PHE A 110 11.76 -3.39 -12.41
C PHE A 110 11.04 -2.21 -13.09
N GLY A 111 11.30 -0.96 -12.69
CA GLY A 111 10.59 0.21 -13.19
C GLY A 111 10.65 0.34 -14.72
N SER A 112 11.85 0.34 -15.30
CA SER A 112 12.02 0.44 -16.75
C SER A 112 11.58 -0.83 -17.50
N ARG A 113 11.76 -2.01 -16.89
CA ARG A 113 11.36 -3.30 -17.50
C ARG A 113 9.87 -3.44 -17.67
N THR A 114 9.10 -2.81 -16.79
CA THR A 114 7.63 -2.84 -16.80
C THR A 114 7.00 -1.70 -17.59
N GLY A 115 7.77 -0.67 -17.93
CA GLY A 115 7.24 0.57 -18.51
C GLY A 115 6.34 1.35 -17.54
N ALA A 116 6.40 1.05 -16.24
CA ALA A 116 5.66 1.77 -15.22
C ALA A 116 6.18 3.20 -15.05
N THR A 117 5.30 4.13 -14.72
CA THR A 117 5.62 5.55 -14.51
C THR A 117 5.73 5.91 -13.04
N ALA A 118 5.10 5.14 -12.15
CA ALA A 118 5.21 5.32 -10.71
C ALA A 118 4.78 4.05 -9.95
N ILE A 119 5.19 3.97 -8.68
CA ILE A 119 4.76 2.94 -7.73
C ILE A 119 3.42 3.36 -7.10
N VAL A 120 2.52 2.39 -6.93
CA VAL A 120 1.36 2.47 -6.04
C VAL A 120 1.48 1.35 -5.01
N LEU A 121 1.45 1.70 -3.73
CA LEU A 121 1.49 0.71 -2.64
C LEU A 121 0.08 0.15 -2.42
N LEU A 122 -0.03 -1.18 -2.40
CA LEU A 122 -1.21 -1.93 -1.94
C LEU A 122 -0.82 -2.73 -0.71
N SER A 123 -1.42 -2.42 0.43
CA SER A 123 -0.94 -2.93 1.70
C SER A 123 -2.06 -3.38 2.62
N HIS A 124 -1.81 -4.47 3.35
CA HIS A 124 -2.76 -5.08 4.26
C HIS A 124 -2.25 -5.06 5.70
N SER A 125 -3.12 -4.71 6.66
CA SER A 125 -2.88 -4.84 8.11
C SER A 125 -1.56 -4.16 8.55
N ILE A 126 -0.63 -4.88 9.17
CA ILE A 126 0.71 -4.36 9.54
C ILE A 126 1.46 -3.81 8.32
N GLY A 127 1.27 -4.40 7.13
CA GLY A 127 1.78 -3.84 5.89
C GLY A 127 1.22 -2.44 5.61
N ALA A 128 -0.05 -2.17 5.95
CA ALA A 128 -0.67 -0.86 5.81
C ALA A 128 -0.10 0.16 6.82
N MET A 129 0.19 -0.27 8.05
CA MET A 129 0.96 0.53 9.02
C MET A 129 2.30 0.98 8.43
N ILE A 130 3.10 0.03 7.95
CA ILE A 130 4.43 0.29 7.38
C ILE A 130 4.33 1.20 6.14
N SER A 131 3.37 0.94 5.24
CA SER A 131 3.19 1.74 4.02
C SER A 131 2.69 3.16 4.29
N THR A 132 1.93 3.37 5.38
CA THR A 132 1.55 4.71 5.83
C THR A 132 2.79 5.49 6.31
N ILE A 133 3.71 4.83 7.02
CA ILE A 133 4.99 5.42 7.43
C ILE A 133 5.82 5.78 6.19
N VAL A 134 5.92 4.88 5.20
CA VAL A 134 6.59 5.14 3.93
C VAL A 134 6.02 6.39 3.25
N ALA A 135 4.72 6.41 3.02
CA ALA A 135 4.06 7.50 2.30
C ALA A 135 4.14 8.84 3.03
N GLY A 136 4.06 8.84 4.37
CA GLY A 136 4.20 10.05 5.19
C GLY A 136 5.64 10.53 5.36
N SER A 137 6.63 9.68 5.06
CA SER A 137 8.06 10.02 5.08
C SER A 137 8.60 10.32 3.67
N TYR A 138 7.82 10.05 2.62
CA TYR A 138 8.23 10.23 1.23
C TYR A 138 8.38 11.71 0.89
N THR A 139 9.54 12.09 0.32
CA THR A 139 9.89 13.48 -0.04
C THR A 139 10.01 13.70 -1.55
N GLY A 140 10.02 12.60 -2.34
CA GLY A 140 10.28 12.62 -3.79
C GLY A 140 11.76 12.53 -4.15
N CYS A 141 12.65 12.42 -3.16
CA CYS A 141 14.10 12.34 -3.37
C CYS A 141 14.68 10.93 -3.17
N GLU A 142 13.84 9.94 -2.89
CA GLU A 142 14.25 8.57 -2.50
C GLU A 142 14.70 7.70 -3.70
N GLY A 143 14.59 8.21 -4.91
CA GLY A 143 15.02 7.51 -6.12
C GLY A 143 13.97 6.63 -6.76
N TYR A 144 12.71 6.75 -6.33
CA TYR A 144 11.55 6.15 -6.98
C TYR A 144 10.35 7.11 -6.94
N PRO A 145 9.43 7.07 -7.92
CA PRO A 145 8.21 7.87 -7.89
C PRO A 145 7.09 7.11 -7.15
N LEU A 146 6.47 7.76 -6.14
CA LEU A 146 5.32 7.23 -5.42
C LEU A 146 4.06 8.01 -5.82
N ALA A 147 3.03 7.32 -6.32
CA ALA A 147 1.84 7.94 -6.86
C ALA A 147 0.56 7.67 -6.04
N GLY A 148 0.51 6.65 -5.20
CA GLY A 148 -0.70 6.32 -4.45
C GLY A 148 -0.47 5.33 -3.32
N LEU A 149 -1.40 5.33 -2.35
CA LEU A 149 -1.44 4.42 -1.22
C LEU A 149 -2.81 3.75 -1.13
N ILE A 150 -2.83 2.42 -1.11
CA ILE A 150 -4.02 1.61 -0.88
C ILE A 150 -3.80 0.80 0.40
N THR A 151 -4.74 0.86 1.33
CA THR A 151 -4.67 0.16 2.62
C THR A 151 -5.92 -0.67 2.87
N SER A 152 -5.74 -1.85 3.44
CA SER A 152 -6.82 -2.72 3.93
C SER A 152 -6.50 -3.26 5.32
N GLY A 153 -7.52 -3.66 6.07
CA GLY A 153 -7.35 -4.31 7.37
C GLY A 153 -6.59 -3.47 8.39
N ILE A 154 -6.78 -2.15 8.39
CA ILE A 154 -6.26 -1.22 9.40
C ILE A 154 -7.33 -0.18 9.72
N GLY A 155 -7.46 0.19 10.99
CA GLY A 155 -8.45 1.14 11.46
C GLY A 155 -7.88 2.15 12.44
N THR A 156 -8.75 2.94 13.07
CA THR A 156 -8.39 3.94 14.09
C THR A 156 -8.72 3.49 15.51
N GLU A 157 -9.37 2.32 15.65
CA GLU A 157 -9.76 1.74 16.94
C GLU A 157 -9.64 0.22 16.90
N LEU A 158 -8.82 -0.34 17.79
CA LEU A 158 -8.65 -1.79 17.93
C LEU A 158 -9.86 -2.43 18.65
N ALA A 159 -10.24 -3.63 18.22
CA ALA A 159 -11.20 -4.44 18.94
C ALA A 159 -10.60 -4.96 20.27
N GLU A 160 -11.26 -4.65 21.40
CA GLU A 160 -10.70 -4.85 22.74
C GLU A 160 -10.32 -6.30 23.06
N GLY A 161 -11.16 -7.27 22.68
CA GLY A 161 -10.92 -8.68 22.97
C GLY A 161 -9.66 -9.22 22.28
N PRO A 162 -9.56 -9.11 20.94
CA PRO A 162 -8.37 -9.51 20.19
C PRO A 162 -7.11 -8.75 20.62
N GLN A 163 -7.20 -7.44 20.92
CA GLN A 163 -6.07 -6.68 21.43
C GLN A 163 -5.53 -7.27 22.74
N LYS A 164 -6.40 -7.56 23.70
CA LYS A 164 -5.99 -8.18 24.98
C LYS A 164 -5.33 -9.55 24.76
N ALA A 165 -5.87 -10.37 23.87
CA ALA A 165 -5.29 -11.66 23.52
C ALA A 165 -3.89 -11.52 22.90
N MET A 166 -3.67 -10.54 22.03
CA MET A 166 -2.35 -10.26 21.44
C MET A 166 -1.34 -9.78 22.48
N LEU A 167 -1.75 -8.90 23.39
CA LEU A 167 -0.87 -8.45 24.49
C LEU A 167 -0.46 -9.59 25.41
N HIS A 168 -1.36 -10.51 25.74
CA HIS A 168 -1.04 -11.71 26.50
C HIS A 168 -0.05 -12.64 25.79
N LEU A 169 -0.23 -12.86 24.47
CA LEU A 169 0.74 -13.61 23.68
C LEU A 169 2.13 -12.96 23.66
N LEU A 170 2.19 -11.63 23.65
CA LEU A 170 3.44 -10.89 23.67
C LEU A 170 4.17 -11.02 25.04
N GLU A 171 3.45 -11.07 26.16
CA GLU A 171 4.02 -11.28 27.50
C GLU A 171 4.70 -12.65 27.63
N GLU A 172 4.18 -13.67 26.95
CA GLU A 172 4.70 -15.03 26.99
C GLU A 172 5.76 -15.32 25.92
N ALA A 173 5.93 -14.43 24.92
CA ALA A 173 6.79 -14.67 23.78
C ALA A 173 8.27 -14.60 24.13
N THR A 174 9.02 -15.68 23.80
CA THR A 174 10.48 -15.73 23.94
C THR A 174 11.23 -15.58 22.59
N GLY A 175 10.51 -15.35 21.51
CA GLY A 175 11.01 -15.24 20.13
C GLY A 175 9.87 -14.95 19.16
N SER A 176 10.05 -15.25 17.88
CA SER A 176 9.00 -15.10 16.88
C SER A 176 7.75 -15.92 17.25
N ILE A 177 6.59 -15.32 17.06
CA ILE A 177 5.30 -15.91 17.45
C ILE A 177 4.71 -16.66 16.26
N GLN A 178 4.46 -17.94 16.43
CA GLN A 178 3.73 -18.77 15.48
C GLN A 178 2.29 -18.91 15.97
N PHE A 179 1.34 -18.36 15.19
CA PHE A 179 -0.08 -18.49 15.54
C PHE A 179 -0.59 -19.91 15.35
N GLU A 180 -1.49 -20.33 16.22
CA GLU A 180 -2.33 -21.51 15.98
C GLU A 180 -3.34 -21.19 14.87
N ILE A 181 -3.56 -22.14 13.96
CA ILE A 181 -4.38 -21.94 12.75
C ILE A 181 -5.83 -21.63 13.09
N THR A 182 -6.46 -22.44 13.93
CA THR A 182 -7.90 -22.29 14.22
C THR A 182 -8.25 -20.94 14.84
N PRO A 183 -7.56 -20.44 15.90
CA PRO A 183 -7.81 -19.10 16.41
C PRO A 183 -7.46 -18.00 15.41
N LYS A 184 -6.39 -18.16 14.63
CA LYS A 184 -6.02 -17.21 13.58
C LYS A 184 -7.11 -17.10 12.52
N ASP A 185 -7.61 -18.23 11.99
CA ASP A 185 -8.65 -18.26 10.97
C ASP A 185 -9.98 -17.70 11.50
N ALA A 186 -10.30 -17.92 12.76
CA ALA A 186 -11.48 -17.33 13.39
C ALA A 186 -11.42 -15.80 13.43
N ILE A 187 -10.26 -15.20 13.65
CA ILE A 187 -10.06 -13.75 13.69
C ILE A 187 -9.91 -13.16 12.29
N MET A 188 -9.06 -13.78 11.45
CA MET A 188 -8.65 -13.23 10.16
C MET A 188 -9.67 -13.48 9.04
N LEU A 189 -10.37 -14.61 9.09
CA LEU A 189 -11.27 -15.08 8.04
C LEU A 189 -12.72 -15.27 8.50
N GLN A 190 -12.99 -15.13 9.81
CA GLN A 190 -14.30 -15.38 10.45
C GLN A 190 -14.79 -16.83 10.26
N VAL A 191 -13.89 -17.80 10.13
CA VAL A 191 -14.21 -19.23 9.95
C VAL A 191 -14.19 -19.93 11.32
N PRO A 192 -15.17 -20.78 11.64
CA PRO A 192 -16.32 -21.22 10.83
C PRO A 192 -17.61 -20.38 11.05
N MET A 193 -17.53 -19.27 11.79
CA MET A 193 -18.71 -18.53 12.28
C MET A 193 -19.48 -17.82 11.15
N GLN A 194 -18.80 -17.41 10.09
CA GLN A 194 -19.37 -16.67 8.97
C GLN A 194 -18.95 -17.30 7.63
N ASN A 195 -19.85 -17.25 6.65
CA ASN A 195 -19.56 -17.75 5.30
C ASN A 195 -19.00 -16.62 4.40
N LEU A 196 -17.91 -15.98 4.86
CA LEU A 196 -17.26 -14.86 4.16
C LEU A 196 -16.05 -15.30 3.33
N THR A 197 -15.58 -16.51 3.58
CA THR A 197 -14.39 -17.10 2.94
C THR A 197 -14.74 -18.47 2.39
N ASP A 198 -14.22 -18.79 1.20
CA ASP A 198 -14.40 -20.09 0.59
C ASP A 198 -13.72 -21.17 1.46
N GLN A 199 -14.38 -22.31 1.65
CA GLN A 199 -13.81 -23.43 2.39
C GLN A 199 -12.48 -23.93 1.80
N LYS A 200 -12.25 -23.79 0.49
CA LYS A 200 -10.95 -24.12 -0.11
C LYS A 200 -9.81 -23.25 0.42
N MET A 201 -10.07 -22.02 0.85
CA MET A 201 -9.06 -21.15 1.46
C MET A 201 -8.50 -21.76 2.74
N CYS A 202 -9.29 -22.46 3.54
CA CYS A 202 -8.82 -23.14 4.75
C CYS A 202 -7.72 -24.19 4.49
N ARG A 203 -7.57 -24.66 3.25
CA ARG A 203 -6.46 -25.55 2.86
C ARG A 203 -5.13 -24.82 2.72
N HIS A 204 -5.17 -23.50 2.51
CA HIS A 204 -4.01 -22.65 2.32
C HIS A 204 -3.55 -21.98 3.61
N THR A 205 -4.43 -21.84 4.63
CA THR A 205 -4.14 -21.03 5.83
C THR A 205 -2.90 -21.51 6.60
N ASN A 206 -2.68 -22.83 6.69
CA ASN A 206 -1.49 -23.39 7.32
C ASN A 206 -0.21 -23.00 6.56
N HIS A 207 -0.26 -23.07 5.23
CA HIS A 207 0.87 -22.72 4.37
C HIS A 207 1.17 -21.22 4.41
N LEU A 208 0.15 -20.37 4.52
CA LEU A 208 0.29 -18.92 4.61
C LEU A 208 0.73 -18.42 5.99
N ASN A 209 0.74 -19.30 7.02
CA ASN A 209 1.00 -18.89 8.39
C ASN A 209 2.51 -18.82 8.67
N ARG A 210 3.08 -17.63 8.68
CA ARG A 210 4.50 -17.38 8.96
C ARG A 210 4.71 -16.91 10.40
N PRO A 211 5.84 -17.23 11.03
CA PRO A 211 6.21 -16.66 12.33
C PRO A 211 6.29 -15.14 12.27
N VAL A 212 5.80 -14.45 13.30
CA VAL A 212 5.75 -12.99 13.40
C VAL A 212 6.79 -12.49 14.39
N PRO A 213 7.61 -11.48 14.05
CA PRO A 213 8.48 -10.81 15.00
C PRO A 213 7.66 -10.14 16.12
N PRO A 214 7.98 -10.34 17.42
CA PRO A 214 7.22 -9.76 18.52
C PRO A 214 7.11 -8.24 18.45
N GLY A 215 8.17 -7.55 18.03
CA GLY A 215 8.18 -6.09 17.87
C GLY A 215 7.11 -5.57 16.91
N GLU A 216 6.73 -6.34 15.90
CA GLU A 216 5.70 -6.01 14.93
C GLU A 216 4.30 -6.02 15.58
N LEU A 217 4.00 -7.07 16.35
CA LEU A 217 2.74 -7.16 17.08
C LEU A 217 2.67 -6.17 18.23
N HIS A 218 3.81 -5.92 18.91
CA HIS A 218 3.87 -4.91 19.95
C HIS A 218 3.54 -3.53 19.39
N ASP A 219 4.17 -3.12 18.28
CA ASP A 219 3.98 -1.79 17.71
C ASP A 219 2.52 -1.55 17.31
N ILE A 220 1.90 -2.45 16.53
CA ILE A 220 0.52 -2.28 16.07
C ILE A 220 -0.50 -2.25 17.22
N ASN A 221 -0.27 -3.00 18.30
CA ASN A 221 -1.21 -3.12 19.41
C ASN A 221 -1.02 -2.07 20.53
N THR A 222 0.15 -1.41 20.61
CA THR A 222 0.45 -0.49 21.70
C THR A 222 0.83 0.92 21.26
N SER A 223 1.69 1.06 20.24
CA SER A 223 2.33 2.34 19.91
C SER A 223 1.71 3.02 18.71
N TRP A 224 1.31 2.25 17.68
CA TRP A 224 0.85 2.74 16.39
C TRP A 224 -0.21 3.84 16.47
N LEU A 225 -1.28 3.63 17.23
CA LEU A 225 -2.37 4.59 17.35
C LEU A 225 -1.94 5.91 18.02
N GLY A 226 -0.81 5.89 18.75
CA GLY A 226 -0.22 7.08 19.37
C GLY A 226 0.55 7.97 18.40
N TYR A 227 1.09 7.42 17.30
CA TYR A 227 1.97 8.20 16.42
C TYR A 227 1.58 8.22 14.94
N TRP A 228 0.66 7.39 14.47
CA TRP A 228 0.35 7.23 13.05
C TRP A 228 -0.06 8.53 12.33
N ARG A 229 -0.72 9.45 13.06
CA ARG A 229 -1.14 10.73 12.50
C ARG A 229 0.04 11.62 12.14
N THR A 230 1.21 11.46 12.76
CA THR A 230 2.41 12.19 12.38
C THR A 230 2.88 11.87 10.96
N TYR A 231 2.46 10.72 10.43
CA TYR A 231 2.72 10.30 9.05
C TYR A 231 1.53 10.62 8.14
N SER A 232 0.31 10.23 8.51
CA SER A 232 -0.87 10.45 7.68
C SER A 232 -1.12 11.92 7.35
N ASP A 233 -0.84 12.84 8.26
CA ASP A 233 -0.96 14.29 8.06
C ASP A 233 -0.05 14.83 6.95
N ARG A 234 1.01 14.12 6.59
CA ARG A 234 2.01 14.52 5.59
C ARG A 234 1.82 13.86 4.22
N ILE A 235 0.90 12.92 4.09
CA ILE A 235 0.70 12.19 2.83
C ILE A 235 0.05 13.10 1.80
N THR A 236 0.77 13.38 0.72
CA THR A 236 0.36 14.29 -0.37
C THR A 236 -0.10 13.56 -1.64
N ILE A 237 -0.14 12.22 -1.61
CA ILE A 237 -0.62 11.37 -2.70
C ILE A 237 -2.05 10.89 -2.42
N PRO A 238 -2.82 10.46 -3.46
CA PRO A 238 -4.14 9.86 -3.26
C PRO A 238 -4.09 8.63 -2.35
N VAL A 239 -5.12 8.48 -1.49
CA VAL A 239 -5.27 7.36 -0.54
C VAL A 239 -6.60 6.67 -0.75
N MET A 240 -6.58 5.33 -0.83
CA MET A 240 -7.77 4.47 -0.77
C MET A 240 -7.66 3.53 0.42
N HIS A 241 -8.74 3.42 1.18
CA HIS A 241 -8.83 2.59 2.37
C HIS A 241 -10.08 1.72 2.32
N GLY A 242 -9.91 0.42 2.60
CA GLY A 242 -10.99 -0.52 2.80
C GLY A 242 -10.92 -1.14 4.19
N LEU A 243 -11.99 -1.00 4.98
CA LEU A 243 -12.13 -1.67 6.28
C LEU A 243 -13.29 -2.65 6.22
N SER A 244 -13.04 -3.87 6.64
CA SER A 244 -13.99 -4.97 6.55
C SER A 244 -15.15 -4.80 7.54
N GLU A 245 -16.38 -5.11 7.10
CA GLU A 245 -17.56 -5.12 7.97
C GLU A 245 -17.38 -6.07 9.18
N PHE A 246 -16.75 -7.22 8.93
CA PHE A 246 -16.48 -8.24 9.95
C PHE A 246 -14.99 -8.33 10.27
N ASP A 247 -14.32 -7.18 10.43
CA ASP A 247 -12.91 -7.17 10.81
C ASP A 247 -12.74 -7.71 12.23
N GLY A 248 -11.91 -8.74 12.38
CA GLY A 248 -11.68 -9.37 13.69
C GLY A 248 -10.68 -8.63 14.58
N LEU A 249 -9.98 -7.60 14.08
CA LEU A 249 -8.97 -6.85 14.81
C LEU A 249 -9.33 -5.38 15.02
N TRP A 250 -10.13 -4.80 14.13
CA TRP A 250 -10.47 -3.38 14.13
C TRP A 250 -11.97 -3.17 14.25
N THR A 251 -12.37 -2.16 15.01
CA THR A 251 -13.76 -1.68 15.02
C THR A 251 -14.10 -1.06 13.67
N CYS A 252 -15.15 -1.57 13.01
CA CYS A 252 -15.67 -1.01 11.76
C CYS A 252 -17.00 -0.31 11.99
N SER A 253 -17.06 0.98 11.66
CA SER A 253 -18.28 1.79 11.68
C SER A 253 -18.16 2.99 10.75
N PRO A 254 -19.27 3.63 10.34
CA PRO A 254 -19.21 4.86 9.54
C PRO A 254 -18.36 5.96 10.21
N LYS A 255 -18.41 6.07 11.53
CA LYS A 255 -17.61 7.03 12.30
C LYS A 255 -16.11 6.77 12.11
N ILE A 256 -15.66 5.51 12.26
CA ILE A 256 -14.26 5.10 12.09
C ILE A 256 -13.75 5.39 10.67
N LEU A 257 -14.59 5.15 9.65
CA LEU A 257 -14.23 5.44 8.26
C LEU A 257 -14.04 6.94 8.02
N GLU A 258 -14.91 7.79 8.56
CA GLU A 258 -14.76 9.24 8.47
C GLU A 258 -13.56 9.75 9.28
N GLU A 259 -13.28 9.20 10.46
CA GLU A 259 -12.08 9.51 11.23
C GLU A 259 -10.80 9.15 10.49
N TYR A 260 -10.78 7.98 9.84
CA TYR A 260 -9.65 7.57 9.00
C TYR A 260 -9.45 8.52 7.84
N LYS A 261 -10.52 8.83 7.11
CA LYS A 261 -10.50 9.76 5.97
C LYS A 261 -9.99 11.16 6.37
N ALA A 262 -10.45 11.67 7.51
CA ALA A 262 -10.05 12.98 8.04
C ALA A 262 -8.58 13.05 8.48
N ALA A 263 -7.90 11.90 8.63
CA ALA A 263 -6.52 11.83 9.06
C ALA A 263 -5.50 12.09 7.94
N PHE A 264 -5.93 12.43 6.72
CA PHE A 264 -5.07 12.70 5.57
C PHE A 264 -5.33 14.08 4.97
N PRO A 265 -5.15 15.17 5.74
CA PRO A 265 -5.55 16.52 5.31
C PRO A 265 -4.74 17.04 4.11
N ALA A 266 -3.53 16.54 3.88
CA ALA A 266 -2.67 16.94 2.76
C ALA A 266 -2.90 16.11 1.49
N SER A 267 -3.65 14.99 1.58
CA SER A 267 -3.93 14.15 0.41
C SER A 267 -4.97 14.81 -0.51
N PRO A 268 -4.73 14.81 -1.84
CA PRO A 268 -5.66 15.40 -2.81
C PRO A 268 -6.96 14.62 -2.94
N LYS A 269 -6.96 13.34 -2.56
CA LYS A 269 -8.13 12.46 -2.60
C LYS A 269 -8.00 11.36 -1.56
N VAL A 270 -8.98 11.24 -0.68
CA VAL A 270 -9.09 10.13 0.27
C VAL A 270 -10.44 9.43 0.08
N THR A 271 -10.38 8.15 -0.20
CA THR A 271 -11.55 7.26 -0.21
C THR A 271 -11.42 6.29 0.94
N SER A 272 -12.42 6.22 1.82
CA SER A 272 -12.48 5.26 2.94
C SER A 272 -13.85 4.60 2.90
N GLU A 273 -13.90 3.30 2.78
CA GLU A 273 -15.15 2.55 2.63
C GLU A 273 -15.21 1.29 3.46
N MET A 274 -16.42 0.90 3.87
CA MET A 274 -16.70 -0.41 4.45
C MET A 274 -16.79 -1.44 3.35
N ILE A 275 -16.00 -2.51 3.45
CA ILE A 275 -16.12 -3.66 2.55
C ILE A 275 -17.12 -4.62 3.16
N LEU A 276 -18.34 -4.60 2.61
CA LEU A 276 -19.45 -5.41 3.09
C LEU A 276 -19.16 -6.91 2.91
N GLN A 277 -19.63 -7.71 3.86
CA GLN A 277 -19.47 -9.17 3.85
C GLN A 277 -18.01 -9.61 3.65
N ALA A 278 -17.07 -8.87 4.26
CA ALA A 278 -15.65 -9.21 4.25
C ALA A 278 -15.11 -9.41 5.67
N PRO A 279 -14.23 -10.38 5.90
CA PRO A 279 -13.45 -10.55 7.12
C PRO A 279 -12.21 -9.65 7.07
N HIS A 280 -11.36 -9.65 8.12
CA HIS A 280 -10.11 -8.89 8.17
C HIS A 280 -9.26 -9.06 6.91
N CYS A 281 -9.01 -10.28 6.47
CA CYS A 281 -8.27 -10.58 5.26
C CYS A 281 -9.19 -10.50 4.02
N ILE A 282 -9.50 -9.30 3.53
CA ILE A 282 -10.34 -9.05 2.35
C ILE A 282 -9.82 -9.84 1.15
N GLU A 283 -8.52 -9.84 0.96
CA GLU A 283 -7.79 -10.46 -0.15
C GLU A 283 -7.93 -11.99 -0.19
N LEU A 284 -8.27 -12.61 0.95
CA LEU A 284 -8.50 -14.05 1.09
C LEU A 284 -9.99 -14.41 1.20
N SER A 285 -10.89 -13.46 0.98
CA SER A 285 -12.32 -13.62 1.15
C SER A 285 -13.06 -13.72 -0.19
N LEU A 286 -14.37 -13.95 -0.13
CA LEU A 286 -15.24 -13.92 -1.31
C LEU A 286 -15.29 -12.54 -1.99
N GLN A 287 -14.82 -11.46 -1.32
CA GLN A 287 -14.69 -10.11 -1.87
C GLN A 287 -13.36 -9.86 -2.58
N SER A 288 -12.43 -10.80 -2.56
CA SER A 288 -11.06 -10.65 -3.09
C SER A 288 -11.02 -10.06 -4.50
N LYS A 289 -11.75 -10.64 -5.46
CA LYS A 289 -11.75 -10.16 -6.86
C LYS A 289 -12.29 -8.74 -6.99
N ALA A 290 -13.40 -8.44 -6.30
CA ALA A 290 -14.00 -7.10 -6.32
C ALA A 290 -13.03 -6.06 -5.72
N TRP A 291 -12.36 -6.41 -4.63
CA TRP A 291 -11.36 -5.57 -4.00
C TRP A 291 -10.16 -5.33 -4.92
N TYR A 292 -9.56 -6.36 -5.48
CA TYR A 292 -8.43 -6.21 -6.41
C TYR A 292 -8.76 -5.38 -7.66
N MET A 293 -9.97 -5.51 -8.20
CA MET A 293 -10.41 -4.66 -9.32
C MET A 293 -10.50 -3.19 -8.94
N LYS A 294 -11.02 -2.87 -7.74
CA LYS A 294 -11.01 -1.50 -7.19
C LYS A 294 -9.58 -0.98 -7.02
N CYS A 295 -8.67 -1.81 -6.47
CA CYS A 295 -7.27 -1.46 -6.30
C CYS A 295 -6.59 -1.13 -7.64
N CYS A 296 -6.81 -1.95 -8.66
CA CYS A 296 -6.28 -1.72 -10.01
C CYS A 296 -6.82 -0.42 -10.63
N ALA A 297 -8.12 -0.17 -10.52
CA ALA A 297 -8.74 1.05 -11.03
C ALA A 297 -8.18 2.30 -10.33
N PHE A 298 -8.08 2.26 -9.00
CA PHE A 298 -7.50 3.36 -8.23
C PHE A 298 -6.01 3.59 -8.54
N ALA A 299 -5.24 2.52 -8.73
CA ALA A 299 -3.83 2.63 -9.09
C ALA A 299 -3.62 3.35 -10.44
N LEU A 300 -4.46 3.06 -11.45
CA LEU A 300 -4.45 3.78 -12.74
C LEU A 300 -4.79 5.27 -12.56
N GLU A 301 -5.75 5.59 -11.71
CA GLU A 301 -6.12 6.97 -11.39
C GLU A 301 -4.95 7.72 -10.71
N CYS A 302 -4.28 7.10 -9.74
CA CYS A 302 -3.13 7.67 -9.05
C CYS A 302 -2.00 8.06 -10.00
N VAL A 303 -1.65 7.17 -10.92
CA VAL A 303 -0.56 7.42 -11.86
C VAL A 303 -0.93 8.52 -12.84
N ARG A 304 -2.19 8.57 -13.30
CA ARG A 304 -2.65 9.67 -14.15
C ARG A 304 -2.56 11.02 -13.45
N TRP A 305 -2.96 11.08 -12.18
CA TRP A 305 -2.81 12.27 -11.35
C TRP A 305 -1.33 12.69 -11.21
N HIS A 306 -0.46 11.74 -10.90
CA HIS A 306 0.98 11.98 -10.74
C HIS A 306 1.62 12.59 -11.99
N VAL A 307 1.29 12.07 -13.17
CA VAL A 307 1.80 12.59 -14.45
C VAL A 307 1.29 14.02 -14.72
N LEU A 308 0.00 14.28 -14.50
CA LEU A 308 -0.57 15.62 -14.70
C LEU A 308 0.08 16.66 -13.81
N LEU A 309 0.43 16.31 -12.57
CA LEU A 309 1.17 17.23 -11.67
C LEU A 309 2.58 17.52 -12.19
N SER A 310 3.30 16.49 -12.68
CA SER A 310 4.65 16.67 -13.22
C SER A 310 4.68 17.48 -14.52
N GLU A 311 3.65 17.36 -15.36
CA GLU A 311 3.48 18.16 -16.59
C GLU A 311 3.09 19.62 -16.30
N SER A 312 2.40 19.88 -15.18
CA SER A 312 1.93 21.21 -14.78
C SER A 312 2.98 22.02 -14.01
N ALA A 313 4.08 21.40 -13.58
CA ALA A 313 5.17 22.12 -12.93
C ALA A 313 5.83 23.09 -13.92
N PRO A 314 6.01 24.41 -13.58
CA PRO A 314 6.66 25.35 -14.48
C PRO A 314 8.06 24.85 -14.85
N MET A 315 8.38 24.85 -16.15
CA MET A 315 9.71 24.47 -16.63
C MET A 315 10.73 25.42 -15.97
N SER A 316 11.38 24.93 -14.90
CA SER A 316 12.55 25.62 -14.36
C SER A 316 13.61 25.65 -15.46
N VAL A 317 14.01 26.84 -15.87
CA VAL A 317 15.02 27.12 -16.85
C VAL A 317 16.26 26.25 -16.58
N ARG A 318 16.51 25.30 -17.44
CA ARG A 318 17.77 24.53 -17.42
C ARG A 318 18.90 25.53 -17.63
N PRO A 319 19.99 25.53 -16.83
CA PRO A 319 21.15 26.36 -17.10
C PRO A 319 21.68 26.00 -18.49
N GLY A 320 21.65 26.93 -19.41
CA GLY A 320 22.00 26.74 -20.79
C GLY A 320 23.47 26.36 -20.95
N SER A 321 23.73 25.30 -21.70
CA SER A 321 24.95 25.14 -22.48
C SER A 321 24.94 26.23 -23.53
N GLY A 322 25.90 27.17 -23.42
CA GLY A 322 26.01 28.28 -24.33
C GLY A 322 26.34 27.85 -25.75
N GLU A 323 25.45 28.16 -26.67
CA GLU A 323 25.81 28.34 -28.07
C GLU A 323 25.19 29.68 -28.56
N ARG A 324 26.06 30.54 -29.07
CA ARG A 324 25.71 31.82 -29.71
C ARG A 324 25.07 31.52 -31.07
N GLY A 325 23.88 32.02 -31.28
CA GLY A 325 23.20 32.00 -32.58
C GLY A 325 22.22 33.16 -32.65
N THR A 326 22.45 34.01 -33.60
CA THR A 326 21.88 35.26 -34.11
C THR A 326 20.36 35.42 -33.98
N GLU A 327 19.97 36.64 -33.58
CA GLU A 327 18.60 37.18 -33.60
C GLU A 327 18.01 37.20 -35.00
N GLU A 328 16.79 36.66 -35.15
CA GLU A 328 15.80 37.18 -36.10
C GLU A 328 14.40 37.02 -35.52
N GLY A 329 13.66 38.13 -35.58
CA GLY A 329 12.40 38.28 -34.88
C GLY A 329 11.23 37.49 -35.45
N LEU A 330 10.33 37.04 -34.57
CA LEU A 330 8.96 36.69 -34.91
C LEU A 330 7.97 37.13 -33.84
N SER A 331 6.99 37.81 -34.35
CA SER A 331 5.80 38.46 -33.81
C SER A 331 5.00 37.63 -32.80
N GLN A 332 4.61 38.31 -31.71
CA GLN A 332 3.54 37.90 -30.75
C GLN A 332 2.20 37.68 -31.46
N LYS A 333 1.59 36.53 -31.26
CA LYS A 333 0.14 36.34 -31.40
C LYS A 333 -0.41 35.69 -30.13
N GLY A 334 -1.43 36.33 -29.62
CA GLY A 334 -2.08 36.16 -28.33
C GLY A 334 -2.53 34.78 -27.93
N ILE A 335 -2.38 34.48 -26.66
CA ILE A 335 -3.02 33.37 -25.96
C ILE A 335 -4.28 33.93 -25.31
N THR A 336 -5.43 33.46 -25.76
CA THR A 336 -6.75 33.78 -25.19
C THR A 336 -6.94 32.92 -23.95
N THR A 337 -6.98 33.55 -22.79
CA THR A 337 -7.32 32.92 -21.51
C THR A 337 -8.83 32.67 -21.48
N LEU A 338 -9.24 31.40 -21.45
CA LEU A 338 -10.61 30.99 -21.19
C LEU A 338 -10.86 31.02 -19.67
N VAL A 339 -11.60 32.02 -19.22
CA VAL A 339 -12.12 32.12 -17.85
C VAL A 339 -13.46 31.40 -17.81
N TYR A 340 -13.56 30.30 -17.07
CA TYR A 340 -14.84 29.67 -16.77
C TYR A 340 -15.54 30.45 -15.64
N SER A 341 -16.65 31.08 -15.99
CA SER A 341 -17.58 31.71 -15.04
C SER A 341 -18.53 30.61 -14.49
N THR A 342 -18.51 30.40 -13.20
CA THR A 342 -19.53 29.60 -12.50
C THR A 342 -20.79 30.44 -12.30
N THR A 343 -21.82 30.16 -13.07
CA THR A 343 -23.18 30.69 -12.83
C THR A 343 -23.85 29.90 -11.70
N LYS A 344 -24.22 30.60 -10.62
CA LYS A 344 -25.14 30.10 -9.59
C LYS A 344 -26.50 29.84 -10.23
N VAL A 345 -27.02 28.64 -10.05
CA VAL A 345 -28.46 28.34 -10.29
C VAL A 345 -29.17 28.60 -8.98
N GLU A 346 -30.04 29.60 -8.97
CA GLU A 346 -31.01 29.88 -7.90
C GLU A 346 -32.10 28.80 -7.95
N GLU A 347 -32.45 28.29 -6.76
CA GLU A 347 -33.62 27.44 -6.55
C GLU A 347 -34.91 28.25 -6.81
N ALA A 348 -35.73 27.77 -7.74
CA ALA A 348 -37.14 28.13 -7.80
C ALA A 348 -37.94 26.93 -7.31
N GLY A 349 -38.65 27.16 -6.17
CA GLY A 349 -39.50 26.17 -5.57
C GLY A 349 -40.77 25.87 -6.38
N LEU A 350 -41.16 24.61 -6.27
CA LEU A 350 -42.56 24.14 -6.17
C LEU A 350 -42.53 22.73 -5.58
#